data_44de83ef03473a31a2095aa64368b971
#
_entry.id   44de83ef03473a31a2095aa64368b971
#
_cell.length_a   1.000
_cell.length_b   1.000
_cell.length_c   1.000
_cell.angle_alpha   90.00
_cell.angle_beta   90.00
_cell.angle_gamma   90.00
#
_symmetry.space_group_name_H-M   'P 1'
#
loop_
_entity.id
_entity.type
_entity.pdbx_description
1 polymer ?
#
loop_
_entity_poly.entity_id
_entity_poly.type
_entity_poly.pdbx_seq_one_letter_code
_entity_poly.pdbx_strand_id
1 'polypeptide(L)'
;MLLKKTLIAATLLAWGALPVQAHNHEKGKEKSTHSAAEIKKDIANHRAMAEAHLNAAKCLESGRSDKECHGQLAKDCKGLAIGKYCGMKHSH
;
A
#
# COMPACT_ATOMS: atom_id res chain seq x y z
N MET A 1 39.10 -50.63 -10.51
CA MET A 1 38.52 -49.85 -10.17
C MET A 1 38.36 -48.64 -10.78
N LEU A 2 37.33 -48.23 -11.24
CA LEU A 2 37.11 -47.15 -11.85
C LEU A 2 36.53 -46.18 -11.04
N LEU A 3 37.03 -45.15 -10.79
CA LEU A 3 36.51 -44.15 -10.09
C LEU A 3 35.80 -43.28 -10.92
N LYS A 4 34.57 -43.27 -10.90
CA LYS A 4 33.87 -42.38 -11.64
C LYS A 4 33.90 -41.13 -11.04
N LYS A 5 34.55 -40.25 -11.42
CA LYS A 5 34.56 -38.97 -11.01
C LYS A 5 33.43 -38.33 -11.54
N THR A 6 32.38 -38.30 -10.90
CA THR A 6 31.26 -37.59 -11.40
C THR A 6 31.52 -36.16 -11.14
N LEU A 7 31.79 -35.51 -12.12
CA LEU A 7 31.95 -34.14 -12.02
C LEU A 7 30.63 -33.58 -11.91
N ILE A 8 30.26 -33.17 -10.84
CA ILE A 8 29.01 -32.50 -10.70
C ILE A 8 29.25 -31.15 -11.13
N ALA A 9 28.83 -30.85 -12.23
CA ALA A 9 28.94 -29.52 -12.73
C ALA A 9 28.00 -28.72 -11.90
N ALA A 10 28.50 -27.98 -11.05
CA ALA A 10 27.67 -27.12 -10.30
C ALA A 10 27.22 -26.08 -11.26
N THR A 11 26.08 -26.20 -11.70
CA THR A 11 25.59 -25.17 -12.54
C THR A 11 25.26 -24.07 -11.61
N LEU A 12 26.02 -23.12 -11.62
CA LEU A 12 25.74 -21.99 -10.91
C LEU A 12 24.65 -21.33 -11.64
N LEU A 13 23.51 -21.44 -11.15
CA LEU A 13 22.46 -20.71 -11.71
C LEU A 13 22.69 -19.33 -11.28
N ALA A 14 23.17 -18.58 -12.11
CA ALA A 14 23.28 -17.22 -11.84
C ALA A 14 21.90 -16.72 -11.83
N TRP A 15 21.34 -16.59 -10.75
CA TRP A 15 20.09 -15.96 -10.64
C TRP A 15 20.44 -14.57 -10.92
N GLY A 16 20.25 -14.19 -12.09
CA GLY A 16 20.48 -12.85 -12.43
C GLY A 16 19.52 -12.08 -11.64
N ALA A 17 19.95 -11.53 -10.63
CA ALA A 17 19.13 -10.68 -9.92
C ALA A 17 18.83 -9.59 -10.86
N LEU A 18 17.68 -9.57 -11.34
CA LEU A 18 17.29 -8.50 -12.13
C LEU A 18 17.32 -7.34 -11.27
N PRO A 19 18.00 -6.36 -11.62
CA PRO A 19 18.01 -5.18 -10.86
C PRO A 19 16.60 -4.71 -10.90
N VAL A 20 15.97 -4.73 -9.84
CA VAL A 20 14.69 -4.18 -9.77
C VAL A 20 14.93 -2.78 -10.10
N GLN A 21 14.49 -2.39 -11.24
CA GLN A 21 14.59 -1.09 -11.60
C GLN A 21 13.70 -0.40 -10.72
N ALA A 22 14.14 0.02 -9.65
CA ALA A 22 13.38 0.84 -8.83
C ALA A 22 12.97 1.92 -9.73
N HIS A 23 11.76 2.15 -9.85
CA HIS A 23 11.31 3.19 -10.59
C HIS A 23 11.81 4.38 -9.97
N ASN A 24 12.83 4.78 -10.43
CA ASN A 24 13.37 5.84 -9.93
C ASN A 24 12.68 6.93 -10.46
N HIS A 25 11.93 7.57 -9.74
CA HIS A 25 11.28 8.66 -10.25
C HIS A 25 12.11 9.82 -10.19
N GLU A 26 13.31 9.67 -10.27
CA GLU A 26 14.06 10.80 -10.21
C GLU A 26 13.99 11.58 -11.34
N LYS A 27 13.50 11.08 -12.33
CA LYS A 27 13.40 11.88 -13.44
C LYS A 27 12.59 12.94 -13.03
N GLY A 28 11.92 12.77 -12.10
CA GLY A 28 11.19 13.81 -11.73
C GLY A 28 11.95 14.68 -10.94
N LYS A 29 12.76 15.32 -11.36
CA LYS A 29 13.33 16.26 -10.67
C LYS A 29 12.41 17.28 -10.36
N GLU A 30 11.11 17.09 -10.52
CA GLU A 30 10.21 18.03 -10.18
C GLU A 30 10.34 18.25 -8.74
N LYS A 31 10.64 19.43 -8.32
CA LYS A 31 10.73 19.70 -7.00
C LYS A 31 9.40 19.61 -6.38
N SER A 32 9.26 18.90 -5.34
CA SER A 32 8.00 18.81 -4.65
C SER A 32 7.69 20.20 -4.11
N THR A 33 6.46 20.62 -4.18
CA THR A 33 6.06 21.90 -3.69
C THR A 33 5.82 21.80 -2.19
N HIS A 34 5.92 20.62 -1.60
CA HIS A 34 5.68 20.45 -0.18
C HIS A 34 6.96 20.20 0.57
N SER A 35 7.03 20.66 1.79
CA SER A 35 8.19 20.42 2.60
C SER A 35 8.22 18.97 3.05
N ALA A 36 9.34 18.54 3.58
CA ALA A 36 9.48 17.18 4.08
C ALA A 36 8.48 16.92 5.21
N ALA A 37 8.23 17.92 6.04
CA ALA A 37 7.27 17.74 7.12
C ALA A 37 5.85 17.59 6.59
N GLU A 38 5.52 18.32 5.53
CA GLU A 38 4.20 18.19 4.94
C GLU A 38 4.02 16.84 4.28
N ILE A 39 5.06 16.35 3.64
CA ILE A 39 4.99 15.06 3.01
C ILE A 39 4.82 13.97 4.07
N LYS A 40 5.51 14.12 5.20
CA LYS A 40 5.39 13.13 6.25
C LYS A 40 3.96 13.12 6.80
N LYS A 41 3.36 14.28 6.94
CA LYS A 41 2.01 14.36 7.42
C LYS A 41 1.05 13.76 6.41
N ASP A 42 1.31 13.97 5.14
CA ASP A 42 0.46 13.44 4.09
C ASP A 42 0.52 11.92 4.09
N ILE A 43 1.69 11.35 4.28
CA ILE A 43 1.83 9.90 4.35
C ILE A 43 1.01 9.36 5.53
N ALA A 44 1.09 10.03 6.68
CA ALA A 44 0.34 9.59 7.84
C ALA A 44 -1.16 9.67 7.58
N ASN A 45 -1.61 10.69 6.87
CA ASN A 45 -3.01 10.83 6.56
C ASN A 45 -3.48 9.73 5.61
N HIS A 46 -2.66 9.39 4.62
CA HIS A 46 -3.02 8.30 3.72
C HIS A 46 -3.14 6.99 4.48
N ARG A 47 -2.24 6.75 5.41
CA ARG A 47 -2.31 5.51 6.20
C ARG A 47 -3.53 5.49 7.09
N ALA A 48 -3.86 6.62 7.68
CA ALA A 48 -5.04 6.70 8.54
C ALA A 48 -6.31 6.45 7.74
N MET A 49 -6.38 6.95 6.50
CA MET A 49 -7.52 6.71 5.66
C MET A 49 -7.61 5.24 5.28
N ALA A 50 -6.49 4.62 4.99
CA ALA A 50 -6.48 3.21 4.65
C ALA A 50 -7.01 2.37 5.82
N GLU A 51 -6.61 2.72 7.04
CA GLU A 51 -7.07 1.99 8.17
C GLU A 51 -8.55 2.23 8.42
N ALA A 52 -9.03 3.44 8.22
CA ALA A 52 -10.45 3.73 8.37
C ALA A 52 -11.28 2.88 7.41
N HIS A 53 -10.80 2.73 6.17
CA HIS A 53 -11.52 1.91 5.21
C HIS A 53 -11.45 0.42 5.56
N LEU A 54 -10.33 -0.05 6.09
CA LEU A 54 -10.24 -1.45 6.50
C LEU A 54 -11.21 -1.72 7.64
N ASN A 55 -11.34 -0.77 8.55
CA ASN A 55 -12.27 -0.94 9.66
C ASN A 55 -13.70 -0.94 9.17
N ALA A 56 -14.01 -0.13 8.15
CA ALA A 56 -15.35 -0.14 7.58
C ALA A 56 -15.64 -1.49 6.92
N ALA A 57 -14.67 -2.05 6.23
CA ALA A 57 -14.84 -3.35 5.60
C ALA A 57 -15.11 -4.42 6.65
N LYS A 58 -14.34 -4.42 7.74
CA LYS A 58 -14.55 -5.39 8.79
C LYS A 58 -15.91 -5.22 9.45
N CYS A 59 -16.34 -4.00 9.59
CA CYS A 59 -17.65 -3.71 10.16
C CYS A 59 -18.75 -4.33 9.30
N LEU A 60 -18.65 -4.13 7.99
CA LEU A 60 -19.65 -4.68 7.09
C LEU A 60 -19.59 -6.20 7.05
N GLU A 61 -18.38 -6.75 7.10
CA GLU A 61 -18.26 -8.20 7.11
C GLU A 61 -18.84 -8.81 8.37
N SER A 62 -18.91 -8.07 9.44
CA SER A 62 -19.48 -8.60 10.66
C SER A 62 -21.00 -8.59 10.63
N GLY A 63 -21.58 -8.09 9.58
CA GLY A 63 -23.04 -8.08 9.47
C GLY A 63 -23.72 -6.83 10.01
N ARG A 64 -22.96 -5.85 10.41
CA ARG A 64 -23.57 -4.62 10.89
C ARG A 64 -24.06 -3.82 9.72
N SER A 65 -24.97 -2.93 9.96
CA SER A 65 -25.59 -2.21 8.86
C SER A 65 -24.62 -1.25 8.19
N ASP A 66 -24.84 -0.99 6.94
CA ASP A 66 -23.98 -0.07 6.23
C ASP A 66 -24.13 1.33 6.81
N LYS A 67 -25.25 1.67 7.37
CA LYS A 67 -25.45 2.95 8.00
C LYS A 67 -24.52 3.10 9.20
N GLU A 68 -24.41 2.05 10.01
CA GLU A 68 -23.53 2.10 11.15
C GLU A 68 -22.09 2.13 10.72
N CYS A 69 -21.74 1.25 9.79
CA CYS A 69 -20.36 1.13 9.36
C CYS A 69 -19.86 2.38 8.64
N HIS A 70 -20.72 2.98 7.82
CA HIS A 70 -20.33 4.19 7.13
C HIS A 70 -20.37 5.40 8.08
N GLY A 71 -21.20 5.35 9.10
CA GLY A 71 -21.20 6.38 10.13
C GLY A 71 -19.88 6.37 10.88
N GLN A 72 -19.34 5.20 11.17
CA GLN A 72 -18.08 5.09 11.85
C GLN A 72 -16.95 5.53 10.92
N LEU A 73 -17.05 5.17 9.64
CA LEU A 73 -16.06 5.57 8.66
C LEU A 73 -15.99 7.10 8.59
N ALA A 74 -17.13 7.75 8.58
CA ALA A 74 -17.16 9.20 8.50
C ALA A 74 -16.46 9.83 9.70
N LYS A 75 -16.61 9.22 10.87
CA LYS A 75 -15.97 9.74 12.05
C LYS A 75 -14.46 9.51 11.99
N ASP A 76 -14.06 8.34 11.54
CA ASP A 76 -12.65 7.97 11.48
C ASP A 76 -11.90 8.82 10.47
N CYS A 77 -12.59 9.27 9.45
CA CYS A 77 -11.95 10.06 8.40
C CYS A 77 -12.12 11.56 8.56
N LYS A 78 -12.69 12.00 9.67
CA LYS A 78 -12.93 13.40 9.84
C LYS A 78 -11.64 14.17 9.70
N GLY A 79 -11.61 15.12 8.83
CA GLY A 79 -10.42 15.92 8.61
C GLY A 79 -9.38 15.30 7.69
N LEU A 80 -9.59 14.08 7.24
CA LEU A 80 -8.62 13.42 6.38
C LEU A 80 -9.05 13.39 4.93
N ALA A 81 -10.33 13.36 4.68
CA ALA A 81 -10.82 13.22 3.31
C ALA A 81 -12.03 14.07 3.09
N ILE A 82 -12.37 14.25 1.85
CA ILE A 82 -13.54 15.02 1.48
C ILE A 82 -14.74 14.10 1.38
N GLY A 83 -15.85 14.56 1.86
CA GLY A 83 -17.09 13.80 1.74
C GLY A 83 -17.37 12.87 2.89
N LYS A 84 -18.53 12.29 2.89
CA LYS A 84 -18.97 11.44 3.96
C LYS A 84 -18.39 10.08 3.96
N TYR A 85 -17.92 9.61 2.82
CA TYR A 85 -17.43 8.24 2.72
C TYR A 85 -15.93 8.17 2.56
N CYS A 86 -15.22 9.09 3.15
CA CYS A 86 -13.76 9.06 3.17
C CYS A 86 -13.18 8.99 1.75
N GLY A 87 -13.75 9.78 0.87
CA GLY A 87 -13.27 9.82 -0.50
C GLY A 87 -13.78 8.70 -1.38
N MET A 88 -14.52 7.75 -0.84
CA MET A 88 -15.00 6.65 -1.63
C MET A 88 -16.31 6.94 -2.26
N LYS A 89 -16.51 6.48 -3.48
CA LYS A 89 -17.76 6.64 -4.14
C LYS A 89 -18.68 5.57 -3.61
N HIS A 90 -19.82 5.95 -3.13
CA HIS A 90 -20.73 4.96 -2.57
C HIS A 90 -21.73 4.58 -3.62
N SER A 91 -21.84 3.31 -3.92
CA SER A 91 -22.81 2.90 -4.90
C SER A 91 -23.82 2.02 -4.21
N HIS A 92 -25.03 2.23 -4.50
CA HIS A 92 -26.11 1.42 -4.00
C HIS A 92 -26.70 0.61 -5.13
#